data_2e4a0f26cab2433e056f07d7b5593a6a
#
_entry.id   2e4a0f26cab2433e056f07d7b5593a6a
#
_cell.length_a   1.000
_cell.length_b   1.000
_cell.length_c   1.000
_cell.angle_alpha   90.00
_cell.angle_beta   90.00
_cell.angle_gamma   90.00
#
_symmetry.space_group_name_H-M   'P 1'
#
loop_
_entity.id
_entity.type
_entity.pdbx_description
1 polymer ?
#
loop_
_entity_poly.entity_id
_entity_poly.type
_entity_poly.pdbx_seq_one_letter_code
_entity_poly.pdbx_strand_id
1 'polypeptide(L)'
;HYLKVLCDEVFGRANFVANLAWHKRVSPANDAKFFSGDFDHVLVYARNKTFWRPNRLEKNDSQLANYKNPDNDPRGPWNSSAYTCAKTADERPNLYYPVVNPNTGAEIYPSRTRVWAYDRNTHQKNVENNLVYWGKDGTGTMPRIKKFLSGSKPVVPRSIWSYDEAGHNQESRLEIDQLFPDDPFTTPKPERLLKRVLEVATDVSDLVLDSFAGSGTTGAVAH
;
A
#
# COMPACT_ATOMS: atom_id res chain seq x y z
N HIS A 1 22.04 12.06 -7.86
CA HIS A 1 20.82 12.03 -8.68
C HIS A 1 21.01 12.47 -10.15
N TYR A 2 22.21 12.27 -10.73
CA TYR A 2 22.48 12.57 -12.15
C TYR A 2 21.54 11.80 -13.09
N LEU A 3 21.23 10.54 -12.79
CA LEU A 3 20.28 9.76 -13.59
C LEU A 3 18.91 10.44 -13.69
N LYS A 4 18.41 11.01 -12.59
CA LYS A 4 17.13 11.73 -12.64
C LYS A 4 17.17 12.95 -13.56
N VAL A 5 18.30 13.68 -13.59
CA VAL A 5 18.48 14.84 -14.49
C VAL A 5 18.45 14.38 -15.94
N LEU A 6 19.19 13.32 -16.28
CA LEU A 6 19.15 12.74 -17.63
C LEU A 6 17.75 12.27 -18.02
N CYS A 7 17.05 11.60 -17.11
CA CYS A 7 15.68 11.19 -17.37
C CYS A 7 14.72 12.39 -17.54
N ASP A 8 14.92 13.48 -16.80
CA ASP A 8 14.15 14.71 -16.96
C ASP A 8 14.36 15.33 -18.35
N GLU A 9 15.59 15.25 -18.89
CA GLU A 9 15.92 15.74 -20.24
C GLU A 9 15.30 14.86 -21.34
N VAL A 10 15.36 13.53 -21.16
CA VAL A 10 14.87 12.57 -22.17
C VAL A 10 13.35 12.45 -22.18
N PHE A 11 12.74 12.30 -21.01
CA PHE A 11 11.29 12.03 -20.86
C PHE A 11 10.46 13.28 -20.55
N GLY A 12 11.11 14.39 -20.20
CA GLY A 12 10.49 15.61 -19.74
C GLY A 12 10.18 15.60 -18.24
N ARG A 13 10.58 16.64 -17.52
CA ARG A 13 10.37 16.78 -16.07
C ARG A 13 8.89 16.69 -15.65
N ALA A 14 7.98 17.18 -16.49
CA ALA A 14 6.54 17.10 -16.23
C ALA A 14 6.01 15.66 -16.19
N ASN A 15 6.71 14.73 -16.82
CA ASN A 15 6.37 13.32 -16.90
C ASN A 15 6.97 12.48 -15.78
N PHE A 16 7.75 13.07 -14.89
CA PHE A 16 8.21 12.40 -13.68
C PHE A 16 7.03 12.05 -12.79
N VAL A 17 6.90 10.77 -12.46
CA VAL A 17 5.81 10.24 -11.62
C VAL A 17 6.27 10.10 -10.17
N ALA A 18 7.32 9.32 -9.94
CA ALA A 18 7.81 9.03 -8.60
C ALA A 18 9.28 8.60 -8.59
N ASN A 19 9.90 8.75 -7.42
CA ASN A 19 11.13 8.08 -7.04
C ASN A 19 10.78 7.10 -5.92
N LEU A 20 10.90 5.81 -6.19
CA LEU A 20 10.62 4.74 -5.24
C LEU A 20 11.93 4.29 -4.59
N ALA A 21 11.87 3.90 -3.32
CA ALA A 21 12.99 3.30 -2.61
C ALA A 21 12.74 1.79 -2.46
N TRP A 22 13.57 0.98 -3.09
CA TRP A 22 13.57 -0.46 -2.90
C TRP A 22 14.61 -0.84 -1.84
N HIS A 23 14.16 -1.46 -0.75
CA HIS A 23 15.01 -1.95 0.33
C HIS A 23 15.61 -3.30 -0.08
N LYS A 24 16.85 -3.26 -0.58
CA LYS A 24 17.54 -4.38 -1.24
C LYS A 24 18.35 -5.29 -0.32
N ARG A 25 18.49 -4.94 0.97
CA ARG A 25 19.27 -5.70 1.95
C ARG A 25 18.43 -5.98 3.19
N VAL A 26 18.64 -7.14 3.81
CA VAL A 26 18.03 -7.50 5.10
C VAL A 26 18.86 -7.00 6.27
N SER A 27 20.22 -7.05 6.11
CA SER A 27 21.15 -6.64 7.15
C SER A 27 22.06 -5.53 6.64
N PRO A 28 22.47 -4.58 7.50
CA PRO A 28 23.39 -3.52 7.12
C PRO A 28 24.77 -4.10 6.73
N ALA A 29 25.50 -3.36 5.89
CA ALA A 29 26.88 -3.67 5.55
C ALA A 29 27.80 -3.23 6.70
N ASN A 30 28.29 -4.19 7.49
CA ASN A 30 29.16 -3.92 8.65
C ASN A 30 30.53 -3.34 8.26
N ASP A 31 30.95 -3.50 7.00
CA ASP A 31 32.16 -2.97 6.41
C ASP A 31 31.97 -1.56 5.83
N ALA A 32 30.80 -1.02 5.89
CA ALA A 32 30.52 0.33 5.38
C ALA A 32 31.23 1.40 6.20
N LYS A 33 32.05 2.23 5.55
CA LYS A 33 32.84 3.30 6.22
C LYS A 33 31.92 4.39 6.82
N PHE A 34 30.76 4.66 6.24
CA PHE A 34 29.84 5.69 6.70
C PHE A 34 28.44 5.10 6.95
N PHE A 35 27.64 4.96 5.90
CA PHE A 35 26.30 4.41 5.97
C PHE A 35 26.18 3.17 5.10
N SER A 36 25.43 2.18 5.56
CA SER A 36 25.05 1.04 4.74
C SER A 36 24.13 1.48 3.61
N GLY A 37 24.43 1.07 2.39
CA GLY A 37 23.59 1.34 1.22
C GLY A 37 22.46 0.32 1.09
N ASP A 38 21.41 0.46 1.90
CA ASP A 38 20.39 -0.56 2.09
C ASP A 38 19.29 -0.52 1.03
N PHE A 39 19.20 0.55 0.24
CA PHE A 39 18.18 0.71 -0.78
C PHE A 39 18.73 1.21 -2.12
N ASP A 40 18.01 0.88 -3.19
CA ASP A 40 18.18 1.47 -4.51
C ASP A 40 16.96 2.33 -4.86
N HIS A 41 17.17 3.29 -5.76
CA HIS A 41 16.12 4.13 -6.30
C HIS A 41 15.55 3.54 -7.60
N VAL A 42 14.21 3.52 -7.71
CA VAL A 42 13.50 3.21 -8.94
C VAL A 42 12.81 4.49 -9.42
N LEU A 43 13.28 5.04 -10.52
CA LEU A 43 12.71 6.25 -11.11
C LEU A 43 11.58 5.86 -12.06
N VAL A 44 10.40 6.46 -11.86
CA VAL A 44 9.22 6.20 -12.66
C VAL A 44 8.88 7.44 -13.48
N TYR A 45 8.80 7.25 -14.80
CA TYR A 45 8.35 8.24 -15.76
C TYR A 45 7.22 7.66 -16.60
N ALA A 46 6.24 8.50 -16.94
CA ALA A 46 5.21 8.15 -17.92
C ALA A 46 5.42 8.97 -19.19
N ARG A 47 5.18 8.41 -20.37
CA ARG A 47 5.22 9.19 -21.62
C ARG A 47 4.28 10.39 -21.56
N ASN A 48 3.13 10.20 -20.92
CA ASN A 48 2.19 11.29 -20.60
C ASN A 48 1.54 11.00 -19.24
N LYS A 49 2.04 11.66 -18.20
CA LYS A 49 1.56 11.54 -16.82
C LYS A 49 0.08 11.90 -16.64
N THR A 50 -0.52 12.67 -17.54
CA THR A 50 -1.93 13.07 -17.45
C THR A 50 -2.84 11.86 -17.63
N PHE A 51 -2.46 10.93 -18.50
CA PHE A 51 -3.26 9.75 -18.84
C PHE A 51 -2.84 8.48 -18.11
N TRP A 52 -1.58 8.40 -17.62
CA TRP A 52 -1.10 7.21 -16.95
C TRP A 52 -1.36 7.26 -15.44
N ARG A 53 -1.72 6.13 -14.89
CA ARG A 53 -1.80 5.90 -13.44
C ARG A 53 -1.22 4.52 -13.14
N PRO A 54 -0.55 4.35 -11.98
CA PRO A 54 -0.11 3.02 -11.56
C PRO A 54 -1.31 2.12 -11.29
N ASN A 55 -1.19 0.87 -11.66
CA ASN A 55 -2.15 -0.15 -11.27
C ASN A 55 -2.17 -0.30 -9.75
N ARG A 56 -3.35 -0.58 -9.22
CA ARG A 56 -3.50 -0.88 -7.81
C ARG A 56 -3.10 -2.32 -7.56
N LEU A 57 -2.51 -2.57 -6.41
CA LEU A 57 -2.04 -3.87 -5.98
C LEU A 57 -3.09 -4.57 -5.12
N GLU A 58 -3.16 -5.88 -5.24
CA GLU A 58 -3.93 -6.69 -4.31
C GLU A 58 -3.37 -6.58 -2.88
N LYS A 59 -4.22 -6.82 -1.90
CA LYS A 59 -3.79 -6.82 -0.50
C LYS A 59 -2.87 -8.00 -0.24
N ASN A 60 -1.76 -7.74 0.44
CA ASN A 60 -0.88 -8.79 0.92
C ASN A 60 -1.46 -9.49 2.18
N ASP A 61 -0.86 -10.62 2.56
CA ASP A 61 -1.32 -11.44 3.70
C ASP A 61 -1.39 -10.64 5.01
N SER A 62 -0.45 -9.75 5.27
CA SER A 62 -0.44 -8.91 6.48
C SER A 62 -1.61 -7.92 6.51
N GLN A 63 -2.02 -7.41 5.36
CA GLN A 63 -3.20 -6.55 5.22
C GLN A 63 -4.50 -7.36 5.32
N LEU A 64 -4.53 -8.57 4.73
CA LEU A 64 -5.67 -9.49 4.82
C LEU A 64 -5.88 -9.98 6.25
N ALA A 65 -4.83 -10.24 7.01
CA ALA A 65 -4.89 -10.65 8.41
C ALA A 65 -5.59 -9.65 9.34
N ASN A 66 -5.74 -8.38 8.91
CA ASN A 66 -6.50 -7.38 9.65
C ASN A 66 -8.03 -7.51 9.47
N TYR A 67 -8.47 -8.31 8.50
CA TYR A 67 -9.89 -8.58 8.27
C TYR A 67 -10.30 -9.82 9.05
N LYS A 68 -11.20 -9.63 9.99
CA LYS A 68 -11.73 -10.69 10.88
C LYS A 68 -13.26 -10.62 10.89
N ASN A 69 -13.89 -11.67 11.38
CA ASN A 69 -15.35 -11.70 11.54
C ASN A 69 -15.73 -12.11 12.97
N PRO A 70 -15.45 -11.25 13.98
CA PRO A 70 -15.66 -11.60 15.37
C PRO A 70 -17.13 -11.70 15.79
N ASP A 71 -18.03 -11.11 15.02
CA ASP A 71 -19.48 -11.06 15.27
C ASP A 71 -20.29 -11.92 14.28
N ASN A 72 -19.60 -12.79 13.50
CA ASN A 72 -20.23 -13.66 12.49
C ASN A 72 -21.14 -12.91 11.52
N ASP A 73 -20.74 -11.70 11.11
CA ASP A 73 -21.50 -10.91 10.14
C ASP A 73 -21.62 -11.69 8.81
N PRO A 74 -22.83 -11.85 8.24
CA PRO A 74 -23.05 -12.66 7.03
C PRO A 74 -22.36 -12.09 5.79
N ARG A 75 -21.95 -10.81 5.82
CA ARG A 75 -21.20 -10.18 4.73
C ARG A 75 -19.73 -10.58 4.70
N GLY A 76 -19.25 -11.32 5.72
CA GLY A 76 -17.91 -11.86 5.79
C GLY A 76 -16.92 -11.00 6.61
N PRO A 77 -15.61 -11.24 6.45
CA PRO A 77 -14.58 -10.56 7.22
C PRO A 77 -14.56 -9.05 6.98
N TRP A 78 -14.31 -8.29 8.05
CA TRP A 78 -14.24 -6.84 8.03
C TRP A 78 -13.07 -6.33 8.89
N ASN A 79 -12.63 -5.10 8.60
CA ASN A 79 -11.67 -4.35 9.40
C ASN A 79 -12.33 -3.11 9.99
N SER A 80 -12.01 -2.77 11.24
CA SER A 80 -12.54 -1.57 11.89
C SER A 80 -11.73 -0.33 11.54
N SER A 81 -12.41 0.73 11.14
CA SER A 81 -11.81 2.04 10.84
C SER A 81 -12.31 3.12 11.78
N ALA A 82 -11.57 4.24 11.84
CA ALA A 82 -11.98 5.40 12.62
C ALA A 82 -13.35 5.94 12.17
N TYR A 83 -14.18 6.32 13.13
CA TYR A 83 -15.47 6.96 12.89
C TYR A 83 -15.37 8.49 12.84
N THR A 84 -14.17 9.02 13.05
CA THR A 84 -13.85 10.47 13.05
C THR A 84 -13.00 10.85 11.85
N CYS A 85 -13.05 12.12 11.45
CA CYS A 85 -12.19 12.72 10.44
C CYS A 85 -11.36 13.87 11.03
N ALA A 86 -10.27 14.25 10.34
CA ALA A 86 -9.36 15.31 10.76
C ALA A 86 -9.92 16.69 10.38
N LYS A 87 -11.10 17.02 10.93
CA LYS A 87 -11.77 18.32 10.83
C LYS A 87 -12.21 18.76 12.23
N THR A 88 -12.14 20.07 12.48
CA THR A 88 -12.56 20.64 13.76
C THR A 88 -14.07 20.86 13.82
N ALA A 89 -14.60 21.01 15.02
CA ALA A 89 -16.02 21.34 15.22
C ALA A 89 -16.40 22.69 14.61
N ASP A 90 -15.46 23.63 14.54
CA ASP A 90 -15.68 24.95 13.95
C ASP A 90 -15.69 24.90 12.42
N GLU A 91 -14.86 24.03 11.80
CA GLU A 91 -14.87 23.77 10.34
C GLU A 91 -16.10 22.99 9.89
N ARG A 92 -16.62 22.08 10.75
CA ARG A 92 -17.73 21.17 10.42
C ARG A 92 -18.68 21.01 11.60
N PRO A 93 -19.41 22.04 11.99
CA PRO A 93 -20.32 22.00 13.17
C PRO A 93 -21.44 20.97 13.02
N ASN A 94 -21.88 20.68 11.81
CA ASN A 94 -22.87 19.65 11.50
C ASN A 94 -22.38 18.21 11.78
N LEU A 95 -21.09 18.01 11.93
CA LEU A 95 -20.48 16.72 12.28
C LEU A 95 -20.08 16.62 13.77
N TYR A 96 -20.39 17.65 14.57
CA TYR A 96 -20.19 17.67 16.01
C TYR A 96 -21.55 17.49 16.72
N TYR A 97 -21.89 16.24 17.02
CA TYR A 97 -23.18 15.88 17.65
C TYR A 97 -22.99 14.63 18.53
N PRO A 98 -23.87 14.37 19.51
CA PRO A 98 -23.80 13.16 20.30
C PRO A 98 -24.22 11.92 19.50
N VAL A 99 -23.49 10.83 19.72
CA VAL A 99 -23.82 9.49 19.26
C VAL A 99 -24.02 8.62 20.50
N VAL A 100 -25.13 7.86 20.52
CA VAL A 100 -25.46 7.00 21.66
C VAL A 100 -24.90 5.59 21.42
N ASN A 101 -24.17 5.06 22.39
CA ASN A 101 -23.84 3.64 22.39
C ASN A 101 -25.08 2.83 22.82
N PRO A 102 -25.66 1.97 21.96
CA PRO A 102 -26.90 1.26 22.28
C PRO A 102 -26.75 0.24 23.42
N ASN A 103 -25.53 -0.21 23.71
CA ASN A 103 -25.28 -1.22 24.74
C ASN A 103 -25.12 -0.61 26.15
N THR A 104 -24.68 0.65 26.24
CA THR A 104 -24.41 1.32 27.53
C THR A 104 -25.35 2.49 27.80
N GLY A 105 -26.06 2.99 26.77
CA GLY A 105 -26.85 4.22 26.84
C GLY A 105 -26.02 5.51 26.90
N ALA A 106 -24.69 5.41 26.83
CA ALA A 106 -23.82 6.59 26.95
C ALA A 106 -23.89 7.48 25.70
N GLU A 107 -24.09 8.78 25.91
CA GLU A 107 -23.93 9.80 24.89
C GLU A 107 -22.46 10.17 24.72
N ILE A 108 -21.94 10.07 23.51
CA ILE A 108 -20.54 10.26 23.17
C ILE A 108 -20.41 11.37 22.13
N TYR A 109 -19.64 12.40 22.48
CA TYR A 109 -19.24 13.45 21.54
C TYR A 109 -17.87 13.17 20.96
N PRO A 110 -17.60 13.57 19.70
CA PRO A 110 -16.25 13.53 19.17
C PRO A 110 -15.39 14.62 19.85
N SER A 111 -14.09 14.57 19.67
CA SER A 111 -13.21 15.68 20.07
C SER A 111 -13.56 16.93 19.24
N ARG A 112 -13.42 18.13 19.81
CA ARG A 112 -13.56 19.38 19.05
C ARG A 112 -12.53 19.50 17.92
N THR A 113 -11.41 18.79 18.00
CA THR A 113 -10.34 18.77 16.98
C THR A 113 -10.51 17.67 15.94
N ARG A 114 -11.47 16.73 16.14
CA ARG A 114 -11.74 15.61 15.22
C ARG A 114 -13.21 15.23 15.30
N VAL A 115 -14.02 15.80 14.42
CA VAL A 115 -15.46 15.52 14.35
C VAL A 115 -15.77 14.15 13.73
N TRP A 116 -17.05 13.74 13.77
CA TRP A 116 -17.47 12.52 13.09
C TRP A 116 -17.19 12.57 11.57
N ALA A 117 -16.93 11.44 10.97
CA ALA A 117 -16.77 11.32 9.52
C ALA A 117 -18.13 11.27 8.78
N TYR A 118 -19.22 11.12 9.51
CA TYR A 118 -20.58 10.91 9.00
C TYR A 118 -21.54 11.90 9.63
N ASP A 119 -22.46 12.45 8.85
CA ASP A 119 -23.56 13.23 9.35
C ASP A 119 -24.61 12.35 10.05
N ARG A 120 -25.62 12.97 10.70
CA ARG A 120 -26.65 12.25 11.46
C ARG A 120 -27.41 11.23 10.60
N ASN A 121 -27.75 11.61 9.37
CA ASN A 121 -28.53 10.72 8.47
C ASN A 121 -27.68 9.52 8.03
N THR A 122 -26.42 9.75 7.69
CA THR A 122 -25.47 8.68 7.34
C THR A 122 -25.16 7.81 8.56
N HIS A 123 -25.03 8.41 9.76
CA HIS A 123 -24.86 7.66 11.00
C HIS A 123 -26.04 6.72 11.24
N GLN A 124 -27.27 7.22 11.11
CA GLN A 124 -28.48 6.40 11.27
C GLN A 124 -28.46 5.20 10.32
N LYS A 125 -28.15 5.42 9.04
CA LYS A 125 -28.01 4.34 8.06
C LYS A 125 -26.91 3.35 8.43
N ASN A 126 -25.79 3.83 8.98
CA ASN A 126 -24.72 2.96 9.44
C ASN A 126 -25.16 2.06 10.62
N VAL A 127 -25.99 2.58 11.52
CA VAL A 127 -26.58 1.82 12.63
C VAL A 127 -27.54 0.76 12.09
N GLU A 128 -28.49 1.16 11.24
CA GLU A 128 -29.50 0.26 10.62
C GLU A 128 -28.84 -0.88 9.85
N ASN A 129 -27.70 -0.60 9.18
CA ASN A 129 -26.93 -1.58 8.43
C ASN A 129 -25.91 -2.35 9.27
N ASN A 130 -25.94 -2.25 10.60
CA ASN A 130 -24.98 -2.90 11.50
C ASN A 130 -23.51 -2.64 11.12
N LEU A 131 -23.19 -1.39 10.74
CA LEU A 131 -21.84 -0.97 10.37
C LEU A 131 -21.08 -0.33 11.53
N VAL A 132 -21.80 0.10 12.59
CA VAL A 132 -21.17 0.74 13.76
C VAL A 132 -20.71 -0.33 14.73
N TYR A 133 -19.41 -0.30 15.05
CA TYR A 133 -18.76 -1.25 15.96
C TYR A 133 -18.28 -0.55 17.23
N TRP A 134 -18.66 -1.11 18.36
CA TRP A 134 -18.40 -0.56 19.71
C TRP A 134 -17.35 -1.36 20.49
N GLY A 135 -16.44 -2.01 19.83
CA GLY A 135 -15.45 -2.90 20.47
C GLY A 135 -16.00 -4.31 20.69
N LYS A 136 -15.11 -5.19 21.16
CA LYS A 136 -15.40 -6.62 21.29
C LYS A 136 -16.61 -6.90 22.20
N ASP A 137 -16.72 -6.13 23.29
CA ASP A 137 -17.76 -6.29 24.33
C ASP A 137 -18.92 -5.30 24.14
N GLY A 138 -18.89 -4.50 23.07
CA GLY A 138 -19.91 -3.49 22.80
C GLY A 138 -19.88 -2.26 23.70
N THR A 139 -18.94 -2.18 24.66
CA THR A 139 -18.86 -1.11 25.68
C THR A 139 -17.86 0.00 25.33
N GLY A 140 -17.36 0.00 24.10
CA GLY A 140 -16.38 0.97 23.62
C GLY A 140 -16.85 2.42 23.77
N THR A 141 -15.94 3.31 24.19
CA THR A 141 -16.20 4.74 24.38
C THR A 141 -16.18 5.54 23.07
N MET A 142 -15.78 4.94 21.96
CA MET A 142 -15.74 5.56 20.64
C MET A 142 -16.22 4.57 19.58
N PRO A 143 -17.18 4.96 18.71
CA PRO A 143 -17.63 4.13 17.62
C PRO A 143 -16.51 3.95 16.58
N ARG A 144 -16.55 2.82 15.89
CA ARG A 144 -15.74 2.53 14.71
C ARG A 144 -16.66 2.06 13.58
N ILE A 145 -16.19 2.13 12.34
CA ILE A 145 -16.96 1.66 11.18
C ILE A 145 -16.40 0.33 10.70
N LYS A 146 -17.26 -0.65 10.44
CA LYS A 146 -16.90 -1.90 9.76
C LYS A 146 -16.65 -1.64 8.28
N LYS A 147 -15.53 -2.11 7.76
CA LYS A 147 -15.19 -2.09 6.33
C LYS A 147 -14.95 -3.53 5.88
N PHE A 148 -15.86 -4.06 5.08
CA PHE A 148 -15.83 -5.44 4.62
C PHE A 148 -14.75 -5.67 3.58
N LEU A 149 -14.14 -6.85 3.62
CA LEU A 149 -13.15 -7.28 2.63
C LEU A 149 -13.78 -7.38 1.24
N SER A 150 -14.99 -7.91 1.13
CA SER A 150 -15.73 -8.09 -0.12
C SER A 150 -15.96 -6.80 -0.92
N GLY A 151 -16.02 -5.64 -0.24
CA GLY A 151 -16.16 -4.33 -0.89
C GLY A 151 -14.86 -3.52 -0.90
N SER A 152 -13.75 -4.11 -0.47
CA SER A 152 -12.48 -3.39 -0.37
C SER A 152 -11.80 -3.27 -1.72
N LYS A 153 -11.29 -2.07 -2.01
CA LYS A 153 -10.54 -1.82 -3.24
C LYS A 153 -9.09 -2.28 -3.10
N PRO A 154 -8.45 -2.65 -4.22
CA PRO A 154 -7.00 -2.82 -4.27
C PRO A 154 -6.26 -1.56 -3.79
N VAL A 155 -5.06 -1.73 -3.26
CA VAL A 155 -4.30 -0.67 -2.59
C VAL A 155 -3.45 0.13 -3.59
N VAL A 156 -3.27 1.42 -3.31
CA VAL A 156 -2.35 2.27 -4.07
C VAL A 156 -0.91 1.81 -3.77
N PRO A 157 -0.06 1.61 -4.80
CA PRO A 157 1.34 1.29 -4.59
C PRO A 157 2.04 2.32 -3.71
N ARG A 158 2.88 1.86 -2.79
CA ARG A 158 3.69 2.72 -1.92
C ARG A 158 4.98 3.14 -2.62
N SER A 159 5.57 4.24 -2.17
CA SER A 159 6.87 4.70 -2.65
C SER A 159 8.07 4.01 -1.97
N ILE A 160 7.82 3.19 -0.94
CA ILE A 160 8.83 2.36 -0.29
C ILE A 160 8.41 0.91 -0.50
N TRP A 161 9.32 0.11 -1.08
CA TRP A 161 9.17 -1.31 -1.31
C TRP A 161 10.14 -2.06 -0.39
N SER A 162 9.60 -2.73 0.61
CA SER A 162 10.41 -3.51 1.55
C SER A 162 10.94 -4.80 0.90
N TYR A 163 12.02 -5.33 1.46
CA TYR A 163 12.54 -6.63 1.04
C TYR A 163 11.51 -7.77 1.20
N ASP A 164 10.62 -7.67 2.18
CA ASP A 164 9.54 -8.65 2.36
C ASP A 164 8.53 -8.63 1.19
N GLU A 165 8.28 -7.45 0.61
CA GLU A 165 7.32 -7.26 -0.47
C GLU A 165 7.94 -7.46 -1.86
N ALA A 166 9.17 -6.99 -2.05
CA ALA A 166 9.80 -6.90 -3.37
C ALA A 166 11.10 -7.72 -3.50
N GLY A 167 11.41 -8.58 -2.53
CA GLY A 167 12.65 -9.35 -2.53
C GLY A 167 13.90 -8.53 -2.22
N HIS A 168 15.03 -9.20 -2.14
CA HIS A 168 16.32 -8.61 -1.80
C HIS A 168 17.48 -9.27 -2.55
N ASN A 169 18.69 -8.67 -2.49
CA ASN A 169 19.85 -9.14 -3.24
C ASN A 169 20.29 -10.59 -2.95
N GLN A 170 20.10 -11.08 -1.71
CA GLN A 170 20.44 -12.46 -1.39
C GLN A 170 19.47 -13.45 -2.03
N GLU A 171 18.19 -13.10 -2.09
CA GLU A 171 17.16 -13.88 -2.77
C GLU A 171 17.49 -14.00 -4.27
N SER A 172 17.76 -12.89 -4.94
CA SER A 172 18.10 -12.91 -6.37
C SER A 172 19.39 -13.70 -6.65
N ARG A 173 20.32 -13.72 -5.72
CA ARG A 173 21.53 -14.56 -5.84
C ARG A 173 21.17 -16.05 -5.80
N LEU A 174 20.32 -16.45 -4.86
CA LEU A 174 19.87 -17.85 -4.77
C LEU A 174 19.06 -18.27 -6.00
N GLU A 175 18.20 -17.40 -6.52
CA GLU A 175 17.43 -17.64 -7.75
C GLU A 175 18.37 -17.94 -8.93
N ILE A 176 19.39 -17.10 -9.15
CA ILE A 176 20.30 -17.26 -10.29
C ILE A 176 21.27 -18.42 -10.12
N ASP A 177 21.79 -18.67 -8.90
CA ASP A 177 22.69 -19.78 -8.62
C ASP A 177 22.01 -21.14 -8.85
N GLN A 178 20.69 -21.25 -8.64
CA GLN A 178 19.93 -22.46 -8.94
C GLN A 178 19.80 -22.71 -10.46
N LEU A 179 19.70 -21.65 -11.26
CA LEU A 179 19.54 -21.74 -12.70
C LEU A 179 20.88 -21.89 -13.44
N PHE A 180 21.92 -21.23 -12.93
CA PHE A 180 23.25 -21.14 -13.56
C PHE A 180 24.36 -21.36 -12.53
N PRO A 181 24.52 -22.60 -12.00
CA PRO A 181 25.45 -22.86 -10.89
C PRO A 181 26.92 -22.62 -11.24
N ASP A 182 27.31 -22.80 -12.51
CA ASP A 182 28.70 -22.71 -12.94
C ASP A 182 29.15 -21.26 -13.23
N ASP A 183 28.27 -20.42 -13.76
CA ASP A 183 28.59 -19.01 -14.11
C ASP A 183 27.39 -18.10 -13.86
N PRO A 184 27.03 -17.86 -12.59
CA PRO A 184 25.88 -17.04 -12.26
C PRO A 184 26.17 -15.55 -12.48
N PHE A 185 25.19 -14.84 -13.02
CA PHE A 185 25.25 -13.38 -13.18
C PHE A 185 25.52 -12.67 -11.83
N THR A 186 26.45 -11.71 -11.80
CA THR A 186 27.01 -11.18 -10.56
C THR A 186 26.04 -10.31 -9.73
N THR A 187 25.12 -9.60 -10.38
CA THR A 187 24.22 -8.63 -9.72
C THR A 187 22.77 -8.75 -10.21
N PRO A 188 22.15 -9.92 -10.05
CA PRO A 188 20.78 -10.12 -10.48
C PRO A 188 19.81 -9.26 -9.66
N LYS A 189 18.64 -8.99 -10.18
CA LYS A 189 17.51 -8.43 -9.43
C LYS A 189 16.51 -9.55 -9.12
N PRO A 190 15.88 -9.56 -7.93
CA PRO A 190 14.95 -10.62 -7.58
C PRO A 190 13.69 -10.58 -8.44
N GLU A 191 13.14 -11.73 -8.78
CA GLU A 191 11.92 -11.85 -9.57
C GLU A 191 10.76 -11.06 -8.94
N ARG A 192 10.64 -11.06 -7.62
CA ARG A 192 9.60 -10.31 -6.90
C ARG A 192 9.67 -8.80 -7.15
N LEU A 193 10.86 -8.23 -7.33
CA LEU A 193 11.01 -6.81 -7.67
C LEU A 193 10.45 -6.53 -9.06
N LEU A 194 10.88 -7.31 -10.05
CA LEU A 194 10.45 -7.13 -11.44
C LEU A 194 8.96 -7.41 -11.60
N LYS A 195 8.45 -8.44 -10.92
CA LYS A 195 7.01 -8.71 -10.84
C LYS A 195 6.24 -7.49 -10.32
N ARG A 196 6.71 -6.89 -9.23
CA ARG A 196 6.10 -5.67 -8.66
C ARG A 196 6.15 -4.49 -9.65
N VAL A 197 7.24 -4.33 -10.39
CA VAL A 197 7.37 -3.29 -11.43
C VAL A 197 6.32 -3.52 -12.52
N LEU A 198 6.19 -4.74 -13.02
CA LEU A 198 5.22 -5.07 -14.07
C LEU A 198 3.77 -4.94 -13.60
N GLU A 199 3.43 -5.46 -12.42
CA GLU A 199 2.10 -5.33 -11.83
C GLU A 199 1.64 -3.89 -11.71
N VAL A 200 2.56 -2.97 -11.38
CA VAL A 200 2.25 -1.54 -11.20
C VAL A 200 2.19 -0.79 -12.52
N ALA A 201 3.00 -1.19 -13.50
CA ALA A 201 3.26 -0.37 -14.69
C ALA A 201 2.56 -0.86 -15.95
N THR A 202 2.13 -2.13 -16.02
CA THR A 202 1.62 -2.78 -17.23
C THR A 202 0.29 -3.49 -16.99
N ASP A 203 -0.47 -3.67 -18.06
CA ASP A 203 -1.62 -4.55 -18.12
C ASP A 203 -1.27 -5.83 -18.89
N VAL A 204 -2.17 -6.83 -18.84
CA VAL A 204 -2.01 -8.07 -19.61
C VAL A 204 -1.91 -7.75 -21.10
N SER A 205 -0.94 -8.35 -21.78
CA SER A 205 -0.62 -8.16 -23.20
C SER A 205 0.12 -6.85 -23.53
N ASP A 206 0.52 -6.04 -22.57
CA ASP A 206 1.41 -4.92 -22.82
C ASP A 206 2.81 -5.41 -23.22
N LEU A 207 3.48 -4.62 -24.09
CA LEU A 207 4.87 -4.91 -24.47
C LEU A 207 5.84 -4.36 -23.45
N VAL A 208 6.77 -5.21 -23.00
CA VAL A 208 7.84 -4.86 -22.07
C VAL A 208 9.17 -4.86 -22.82
N LEU A 209 9.91 -3.75 -22.74
CA LEU A 209 11.27 -3.63 -23.28
C LEU A 209 12.26 -3.45 -22.13
N ASP A 210 13.22 -4.35 -22.03
CA ASP A 210 14.37 -4.22 -21.15
C ASP A 210 15.64 -4.03 -21.99
N SER A 211 16.20 -2.81 -21.97
CA SER A 211 17.40 -2.46 -22.74
C SER A 211 18.70 -2.91 -22.07
N PHE A 212 18.65 -3.39 -20.82
CA PHE A 212 19.80 -3.89 -20.05
C PHE A 212 19.45 -5.22 -19.39
N ALA A 213 19.10 -6.22 -20.17
CA ALA A 213 18.51 -7.49 -19.74
C ALA A 213 19.23 -8.18 -18.56
N GLY A 214 20.57 -7.98 -18.42
CA GLY A 214 21.34 -8.52 -17.31
C GLY A 214 21.20 -10.03 -17.16
N SER A 215 20.64 -10.48 -16.04
CA SER A 215 20.31 -11.89 -15.79
C SER A 215 19.06 -12.40 -16.52
N GLY A 216 18.37 -11.55 -17.28
CA GLY A 216 17.13 -11.93 -17.96
C GLY A 216 15.88 -11.98 -17.07
N THR A 217 15.97 -11.54 -15.83
CA THR A 217 14.88 -11.61 -14.83
C THR A 217 13.59 -10.94 -15.32
N THR A 218 13.70 -9.81 -16.05
CA THR A 218 12.52 -9.15 -16.62
C THR A 218 11.78 -10.06 -17.61
N GLY A 219 12.51 -10.77 -18.47
CA GLY A 219 11.92 -11.73 -19.40
C GLY A 219 11.26 -12.91 -18.70
N ALA A 220 11.91 -13.45 -17.66
CA ALA A 220 11.36 -14.55 -16.87
C ALA A 220 10.04 -14.20 -16.19
N VAL A 221 9.91 -12.95 -15.70
CA VAL A 221 8.71 -12.49 -14.99
C VAL A 221 7.60 -12.04 -15.94
N ALA A 222 7.94 -11.52 -17.12
CA ALA A 222 6.97 -11.04 -18.11
C ALA A 222 6.27 -12.17 -18.89
N HIS A 223 6.86 -13.38 -18.92
CA HIS A 223 6.33 -14.56 -19.59
C HIS A 223 5.29 -15.28 -18.70
#